data_fe12b7394bf9c94831e5fbc26eef2ae3
#
_entry.id   fe12b7394bf9c94831e5fbc26eef2ae3
#
_cell.length_a   1.000
_cell.length_b   1.000
_cell.length_c   1.000
_cell.angle_alpha   90.00
_cell.angle_beta   90.00
_cell.angle_gamma   90.00
#
_symmetry.space_group_name_H-M   'P 1'
#
loop_
_entity.id
_entity.type
_entity.pdbx_description
1 polymer ?
#
loop_
_entity_poly.entity_id
_entity_poly.type
_entity_poly.pdbx_seq_one_letter_code
_entity_poly.pdbx_strand_id
1 'polypeptide(L)'
;MQLDDVAPVFWFWRVIAQTLQTRSPGAASVDKAALHIGAVAFIHRFGSSFNEHFHFHVCAVDGVFETVAGHVVANGEPAAPGVIFHPASGIDADAVVHVQATLRRRILRAFAGWGLLESL
;
A
#
# COMPACT_ATOMS: atom_id res chain seq x y z
N MET A 1 13.31 11.20 14.05
CA MET A 1 13.03 10.00 13.25
C MET A 1 13.99 9.97 12.07
N GLN A 2 14.85 8.98 12.00
CA GLN A 2 15.76 8.84 10.87
C GLN A 2 15.03 8.22 9.67
N LEU A 3 15.49 8.52 8.45
CA LEU A 3 14.90 7.99 7.21
C LEU A 3 14.84 6.46 7.19
N ASP A 4 15.77 5.82 7.88
CA ASP A 4 15.85 4.36 7.97
C ASP A 4 14.69 3.75 8.77
N ASP A 5 14.09 4.50 9.68
CA ASP A 5 12.95 4.04 10.48
C ASP A 5 11.65 4.01 9.69
N VAL A 6 11.55 4.75 8.59
CA VAL A 6 10.36 4.82 7.75
C VAL A 6 10.42 3.91 6.52
N ALA A 7 11.59 3.42 6.15
CA ALA A 7 11.75 2.56 4.97
C ALA A 7 10.86 1.31 5.00
N PRO A 8 10.75 0.55 6.11
CA PRO A 8 9.84 -0.61 6.18
C PRO A 8 8.38 -0.24 5.97
N VAL A 9 7.96 0.93 6.46
CA VAL A 9 6.59 1.44 6.27
C VAL A 9 6.33 1.73 4.79
N PHE A 10 7.28 2.33 4.08
CA PHE A 10 7.19 2.57 2.64
C PHE A 10 7.03 1.29 1.84
N TRP A 11 7.79 0.25 2.15
CA TRP A 11 7.67 -1.03 1.47
C TRP A 11 6.33 -1.70 1.72
N PHE A 12 5.83 -1.58 2.95
CA PHE A 12 4.52 -2.10 3.32
C PHE A 12 3.41 -1.47 2.46
N TRP A 13 3.38 -0.14 2.39
CA TRP A 13 2.43 0.60 1.57
C TRP A 13 2.53 0.24 0.09
N ARG A 14 3.75 0.12 -0.38
CA ARG A 14 4.00 -0.20 -1.79
C ARG A 14 3.51 -1.59 -2.16
N VAL A 15 3.73 -2.58 -1.31
CA VAL A 15 3.26 -3.95 -1.53
C VAL A 15 1.74 -4.02 -1.49
N ILE A 16 1.10 -3.34 -0.53
CA ILE A 16 -0.36 -3.28 -0.46
C ILE A 16 -0.93 -2.60 -1.71
N ALA A 17 -0.37 -1.47 -2.11
CA ALA A 17 -0.82 -0.76 -3.30
C ALA A 17 -0.72 -1.63 -4.55
N GLN A 18 0.40 -2.29 -4.75
CA GLN A 18 0.61 -3.19 -5.89
C GLN A 18 -0.37 -4.37 -5.88
N THR A 19 -0.63 -4.95 -4.72
CA THR A 19 -1.57 -6.05 -4.58
C THR A 19 -2.99 -5.62 -4.93
N LEU A 20 -3.44 -4.50 -4.39
CA LEU A 20 -4.78 -3.98 -4.66
C LEU A 20 -4.94 -3.57 -6.13
N GLN A 21 -3.95 -2.94 -6.72
CA GLN A 21 -3.96 -2.57 -8.15
C GLN A 21 -4.06 -3.81 -9.04
N THR A 22 -3.26 -4.82 -8.76
CA THR A 22 -3.24 -6.05 -9.54
C THR A 22 -4.57 -6.81 -9.45
N ARG A 23 -5.23 -6.74 -8.29
CA ARG A 23 -6.47 -7.46 -8.01
C ARG A 23 -7.73 -6.64 -8.26
N SER A 24 -7.61 -5.46 -8.82
CA SER A 24 -8.74 -4.59 -9.18
C SER A 24 -8.94 -4.59 -10.69
N PRO A 25 -9.78 -5.49 -11.23
CA PRO A 25 -9.89 -5.68 -12.68
C PRO A 25 -10.38 -4.44 -13.41
N GLY A 26 -11.22 -3.62 -12.79
CA GLY A 26 -11.68 -2.36 -13.40
C GLY A 26 -10.57 -1.33 -13.61
N ALA A 27 -9.45 -1.46 -12.91
CA ALA A 27 -8.32 -0.55 -13.02
C ALA A 27 -7.20 -1.06 -13.94
N ALA A 28 -7.39 -2.19 -14.60
CA ALA A 28 -6.34 -2.86 -15.38
C ALA A 28 -5.81 -2.00 -16.53
N SER A 29 -6.63 -1.15 -17.12
CA SER A 29 -6.26 -0.26 -18.23
C SER A 29 -5.93 1.16 -17.79
N VAL A 30 -5.98 1.45 -16.50
CA VAL A 30 -5.74 2.79 -15.95
C VAL A 30 -4.26 2.99 -15.68
N ASP A 31 -3.76 4.18 -15.96
CA ASP A 31 -2.40 4.55 -15.61
C ASP A 31 -2.21 4.47 -14.08
N LYS A 32 -1.18 3.75 -13.65
CA LYS A 32 -0.87 3.56 -12.24
C LYS A 32 -0.67 4.89 -11.49
N ALA A 33 -0.22 5.93 -12.17
CA ALA A 33 -0.08 7.25 -11.57
C ALA A 33 -1.43 7.86 -11.13
N ALA A 34 -2.52 7.44 -11.73
CA ALA A 34 -3.87 7.89 -11.39
C ALA A 34 -4.55 7.01 -10.32
N LEU A 35 -3.91 5.92 -9.90
CA LEU A 35 -4.47 4.97 -8.95
C LEU A 35 -3.93 5.22 -7.54
N HIS A 36 -4.82 5.26 -6.57
CA HIS A 36 -4.51 5.51 -5.17
C HIS A 36 -5.19 4.49 -4.28
N ILE A 37 -4.57 4.14 -3.17
CA ILE A 37 -5.20 3.31 -2.14
C ILE A 37 -5.76 4.17 -1.03
N GLY A 38 -6.87 3.73 -0.43
CA GLY A 38 -7.41 4.30 0.79
C GLY A 38 -7.02 3.42 1.96
N ALA A 39 -6.11 3.89 2.81
CA ALA A 39 -5.63 3.08 3.91
C ALA A 39 -5.16 3.94 5.08
N VAL A 40 -5.23 3.36 6.27
CA VAL A 40 -4.81 3.96 7.52
C VAL A 40 -3.89 2.99 8.25
N ALA A 41 -2.80 3.50 8.77
CA ALA A 41 -1.87 2.74 9.60
C ALA A 41 -1.92 3.20 11.05
N PHE A 42 -1.91 2.24 11.96
CA PHE A 42 -1.81 2.47 13.39
C PHE A 42 -0.54 1.82 13.93
N ILE A 43 0.27 2.59 14.63
CA ILE A 43 1.45 2.09 15.32
C ILE A 43 1.11 2.01 16.80
N HIS A 44 1.10 0.80 17.33
CA HIS A 44 0.90 0.57 18.76
C HIS A 44 2.22 0.24 19.42
N ARG A 45 2.47 0.92 20.51
CA ARG A 45 3.57 0.62 21.42
C ARG A 45 3.03 -0.16 22.61
N PHE A 46 3.45 -1.41 22.74
CA PHE A 46 3.12 -2.23 23.90
C PHE A 46 4.40 -2.58 24.65
N GLY A 47 4.36 -2.49 25.97
CA GLY A 47 5.38 -3.02 26.83
C GLY A 47 5.90 -2.03 27.88
N SER A 48 6.48 -2.59 28.96
CA SER A 48 7.26 -1.84 29.92
C SER A 48 8.55 -1.33 29.26
N SER A 49 9.16 -0.33 29.85
CA SER A 49 10.27 0.46 29.33
C SER A 49 11.51 -0.28 28.78
N PHE A 50 11.55 -1.61 28.85
CA PHE A 50 12.68 -2.41 28.38
C PHE A 50 12.36 -3.31 27.18
N ASN A 51 11.08 -3.51 26.84
CA ASN A 51 10.64 -4.29 25.69
C ASN A 51 9.63 -3.49 24.87
N GLU A 52 10.16 -2.65 24.00
CA GLU A 52 9.31 -1.94 23.05
C GLU A 52 8.89 -2.87 21.93
N HIS A 53 7.70 -3.43 22.03
CA HIS A 53 7.07 -4.15 20.93
C HIS A 53 6.25 -3.17 20.10
N PHE A 54 6.67 -2.96 18.87
CA PHE A 54 5.91 -2.19 17.90
C PHE A 54 4.94 -3.12 17.17
N HIS A 55 3.66 -2.85 17.28
CA HIS A 55 2.64 -3.49 16.45
C HIS A 55 2.16 -2.51 15.40
N PHE A 56 2.13 -2.97 14.19
CA PHE A 56 1.75 -2.19 13.04
C PHE A 56 0.45 -2.77 12.48
N HIS A 57 -0.63 -1.97 12.52
CA HIS A 57 -1.93 -2.35 11.99
C HIS A 57 -2.25 -1.47 10.80
N VAL A 58 -2.65 -2.10 9.70
CA VAL A 58 -3.11 -1.39 8.51
C VAL A 58 -4.53 -1.81 8.21
N CYS A 59 -5.38 -0.81 8.02
CA CYS A 59 -6.72 -1.01 7.50
C CYS A 59 -6.78 -0.37 6.11
N ALA A 60 -7.01 -1.16 5.09
CA ALA A 60 -7.08 -0.71 3.71
C ALA A 60 -8.45 -1.00 3.12
N VAL A 61 -8.97 -0.08 2.32
CA VAL A 61 -10.14 -0.32 1.51
C VAL A 61 -9.78 -1.36 0.45
N ASP A 62 -10.69 -2.29 0.19
CA ASP A 62 -10.46 -3.42 -0.72
C ASP A 62 -10.66 -3.04 -2.20
N GLY A 63 -9.85 -2.13 -2.66
CA GLY A 63 -9.86 -1.64 -4.02
C GLY A 63 -8.90 -0.47 -4.21
N VAL A 64 -9.01 0.17 -5.35
CA VAL A 64 -8.22 1.35 -5.68
C VAL A 64 -9.13 2.48 -6.16
N PHE A 65 -8.68 3.69 -5.94
CA PHE A 65 -9.35 4.91 -6.37
C PHE A 65 -8.60 5.50 -7.56
N GLU A 66 -9.33 5.75 -8.63
CA GLU A 66 -8.81 6.44 -9.81
C GLU A 66 -9.17 7.92 -9.73
N THR A 67 -8.19 8.78 -9.84
CA THR A 67 -8.44 10.22 -10.01
C THR A 67 -8.71 10.54 -11.45
N VAL A 68 -9.85 11.20 -11.70
CA VAL A 68 -10.27 11.62 -13.04
C VAL A 68 -10.17 13.13 -13.13
N ALA A 69 -9.41 13.62 -14.12
CA ALA A 69 -9.31 15.05 -14.37
C ALA A 69 -10.66 15.63 -14.77
N GLY A 70 -10.92 16.88 -14.36
CA GLY A 70 -12.10 17.61 -14.81
C GLY A 70 -12.09 17.75 -16.33
N HIS A 71 -13.25 17.62 -16.94
CA HIS A 71 -13.45 17.81 -18.38
C HIS A 71 -14.52 18.87 -18.63
N VAL A 72 -14.58 19.39 -19.83
CA VAL A 72 -15.62 20.34 -20.21
C VAL A 72 -16.87 19.54 -20.60
N VAL A 73 -17.98 19.81 -19.92
CA VAL A 73 -19.28 19.23 -20.26
C VAL A 73 -19.90 19.95 -21.47
N ALA A 74 -20.94 19.34 -22.05
CA ALA A 74 -21.54 19.80 -23.30
C ALA A 74 -22.03 21.25 -23.30
N ASN A 75 -22.31 21.85 -22.14
CA ASN A 75 -22.69 23.25 -21.99
C ASN A 75 -21.50 24.22 -21.89
N GLY A 76 -20.26 23.73 -22.01
CA GLY A 76 -19.06 24.55 -21.92
C GLY A 76 -18.57 24.82 -20.48
N GLU A 77 -19.25 24.31 -19.47
CA GLU A 77 -18.80 24.45 -18.07
C GLU A 77 -17.76 23.40 -17.72
N PRO A 78 -16.74 23.73 -16.91
CA PRO A 78 -15.76 22.77 -16.45
C PRO A 78 -16.42 21.80 -15.47
N ALA A 79 -16.32 20.49 -15.73
CA ALA A 79 -16.67 19.47 -14.75
C ALA A 79 -15.61 19.42 -13.66
N ALA A 80 -16.01 19.27 -12.40
CA ALA A 80 -15.10 19.06 -11.30
C ALA A 80 -14.33 17.74 -11.46
N PRO A 81 -13.07 17.69 -11.03
CA PRO A 81 -12.34 16.42 -10.96
C PRO A 81 -13.09 15.44 -10.05
N GLY A 82 -13.10 14.18 -10.42
CA GLY A 82 -13.81 13.14 -9.73
C GLY A 82 -12.91 11.99 -9.31
N VAL A 83 -13.50 11.05 -8.59
CA VAL A 83 -12.84 9.82 -8.15
C VAL A 83 -13.73 8.64 -8.52
N ILE A 84 -13.14 7.62 -9.12
CA ILE A 84 -13.82 6.36 -9.45
C ILE A 84 -13.22 5.27 -8.58
N PHE A 85 -14.08 4.52 -7.88
CA PHE A 85 -13.66 3.38 -7.09
C PHE A 85 -13.70 2.10 -7.93
N HIS A 86 -12.58 1.38 -7.94
CA HIS A 86 -12.46 0.07 -8.57
C HIS A 86 -12.30 -0.98 -7.48
N PRO A 87 -13.31 -1.83 -7.25
CA PRO A 87 -13.21 -2.85 -6.21
C PRO A 87 -12.18 -3.92 -6.58
N ALA A 88 -11.46 -4.40 -5.58
CA ALA A 88 -10.58 -5.55 -5.70
C ALA A 88 -11.39 -6.85 -5.64
N SER A 89 -10.86 -7.89 -6.23
CA SER A 89 -11.41 -9.24 -6.16
C SER A 89 -10.34 -10.22 -5.70
N GLY A 90 -10.76 -11.30 -5.02
CA GLY A 90 -9.86 -12.34 -4.58
C GLY A 90 -8.90 -11.92 -3.46
N ILE A 91 -9.27 -10.96 -2.64
CA ILE A 91 -8.53 -10.63 -1.42
C ILE A 91 -8.92 -11.63 -0.35
N ASP A 92 -8.32 -12.78 -0.42
CA ASP A 92 -8.54 -13.92 0.46
C ASP A 92 -7.30 -14.20 1.33
N ALA A 93 -7.32 -15.29 2.08
CA ALA A 93 -6.20 -15.68 2.92
C ALA A 93 -4.92 -15.91 2.10
N ASP A 94 -5.02 -16.46 0.89
CA ASP A 94 -3.87 -16.66 0.01
C ASP A 94 -3.25 -15.34 -0.45
N ALA A 95 -4.07 -14.34 -0.72
CA ALA A 95 -3.60 -13.00 -1.04
C ALA A 95 -2.81 -12.38 0.13
N VAL A 96 -3.30 -12.55 1.35
CA VAL A 96 -2.62 -12.08 2.56
C VAL A 96 -1.29 -12.79 2.75
N VAL A 97 -1.24 -14.10 2.57
CA VAL A 97 0.00 -14.89 2.64
C VAL A 97 1.00 -14.40 1.58
N HIS A 98 0.54 -14.10 0.38
CA HIS A 98 1.39 -13.56 -0.69
C HIS A 98 1.99 -12.20 -0.32
N VAL A 99 1.19 -11.31 0.26
CA VAL A 99 1.66 -10.00 0.76
C VAL A 99 2.72 -10.19 1.83
N GLN A 100 2.46 -11.04 2.81
CA GLN A 100 3.42 -11.33 3.88
C GLN A 100 4.74 -11.88 3.34
N ALA A 101 4.69 -12.83 2.41
CA ALA A 101 5.87 -13.42 1.80
C ALA A 101 6.68 -12.38 0.99
N THR A 102 6.00 -11.51 0.26
CA THR A 102 6.64 -10.45 -0.52
C THR A 102 7.33 -9.42 0.39
N LEU A 103 6.66 -9.01 1.45
CA LEU A 103 7.21 -8.08 2.45
C LEU A 103 8.44 -8.68 3.13
N ARG A 104 8.33 -9.92 3.56
CA ARG A 104 9.46 -10.63 4.20
C ARG A 104 10.68 -10.66 3.30
N ARG A 105 10.51 -11.02 2.04
CA ARG A 105 11.63 -11.05 1.07
C ARG A 105 12.26 -9.69 0.88
N ARG A 106 11.46 -8.63 0.76
CA ARG A 106 11.98 -7.27 0.55
C ARG A 106 12.71 -6.74 1.77
N ILE A 107 12.19 -6.99 2.96
CA ILE A 107 12.82 -6.59 4.22
C ILE A 107 14.14 -7.32 4.40
N LEU A 108 14.18 -8.63 4.23
CA LEU A 108 15.39 -9.44 4.37
C LEU A 108 16.45 -9.02 3.35
N ARG A 109 16.05 -8.76 2.12
CA ARG A 109 16.93 -8.31 1.05
C ARG A 109 17.55 -6.96 1.36
N ALA A 110 16.78 -6.04 1.91
CA ALA A 110 17.26 -4.73 2.31
C ALA A 110 18.23 -4.83 3.49
N PHE A 111 17.90 -5.62 4.51
CA PHE A 111 18.80 -5.84 5.64
C PHE A 111 20.13 -6.48 5.22
N ALA A 112 20.09 -7.43 4.29
CA ALA A 112 21.30 -8.03 3.73
C ALA A 112 22.14 -6.97 2.99
N GLY A 113 21.48 -6.12 2.17
CA GLY A 113 22.13 -5.03 1.46
C GLY A 113 22.76 -3.98 2.38
N TRP A 114 22.23 -3.81 3.58
CA TRP A 114 22.79 -2.90 4.59
C TRP A 114 23.84 -3.56 5.50
N GLY A 115 24.13 -4.85 5.30
CA GLY A 115 25.07 -5.59 6.13
C GLY A 115 24.55 -5.92 7.52
N LEU A 116 23.25 -5.83 7.74
CA LEU A 116 22.61 -6.13 9.04
C LEU A 116 22.36 -7.62 9.26
N LEU A 117 22.42 -8.41 8.19
CA LEU A 117 22.30 -9.86 8.25
C LEU A 117 23.64 -10.46 7.77
N GLU A 118 24.42 -10.95 8.70
CA GLU A 118 25.60 -11.74 8.36
C GLU A 118 25.12 -13.15 8.00
N SER A 119 25.40 -13.55 6.78
CA SER A 119 25.26 -14.89 6.23
C SER A 119 24.15 -15.75 6.87
N LEU A 120 22.98 -15.65 6.33
CA LEU A 120 21.98 -16.70 6.53
C LEU A 120 22.25 -17.87 5.58
#